data_778949bec7cfdf142dbad25fb849273e
#
_entry.id   778949bec7cfdf142dbad25fb849273e
#
_cell.length_a   1.000
_cell.length_b   1.000
_cell.length_c   1.000
_cell.angle_alpha   90.00
_cell.angle_beta   90.00
_cell.angle_gamma   90.00
#
_symmetry.space_group_name_H-M   'P 1'
#
loop_
_entity.id
_entity.type
_entity.pdbx_description
1 polymer ?
#
loop_
_entity_poly.entity_id
_entity_poly.type
_entity_poly.pdbx_seq_one_letter_code
_entity_poly.pdbx_strand_id
1 'polypeptide(L)'
;MSVWGKVLGASAGFALGGPLGALVGAAAGHYIAKFRANALSSEGSDNASFAGENSQEARQVVFATALVVLSAKLAKADGVVSREEVVKFKTIFNIPKSEISSVGAIFDKAKETADGFEPYAEQVAQLFQSTPAVLENLVGALFEIAKSDGWVHEAELRYLRNVSRIFGLDSGTFARISSQYAPEDGEPDPHSVLGVSSDTPDQQLKARYRELVVQHHPDKLIANGMPPEFVQKANEKLALINSSYDKICAQRNIK
;
A
#
# COMPACT_ATOMS: atom_id res chain seq x y z
N MET A 1 16.18 -5.60 10.75
CA MET A 1 16.13 -4.22 10.18
C MET A 1 14.73 -4.00 9.68
N SER A 2 14.16 -2.81 9.97
CA SER A 2 12.87 -2.38 9.44
C SER A 2 12.90 -2.32 7.91
N VAL A 3 11.76 -2.54 7.25
CA VAL A 3 11.67 -2.38 5.79
C VAL A 3 12.09 -0.96 5.36
N TRP A 4 11.81 0.03 6.20
CA TRP A 4 12.16 1.42 5.93
C TRP A 4 13.67 1.66 5.82
N GLY A 5 14.49 1.00 6.67
CA GLY A 5 15.96 1.05 6.56
C GLY A 5 16.48 0.42 5.26
N LYS A 6 15.78 -0.61 4.76
CA LYS A 6 16.12 -1.26 3.48
C LYS A 6 15.73 -0.40 2.27
N VAL A 7 14.59 0.31 2.33
CA VAL A 7 14.17 1.27 1.29
C VAL A 7 15.23 2.36 1.06
N LEU A 8 15.95 2.70 2.12
CA LEU A 8 16.92 3.81 2.13
C LEU A 8 18.36 3.38 1.84
N GLY A 9 18.63 2.08 1.88
CA GLY A 9 19.97 1.58 1.54
C GLY A 9 20.31 1.94 0.09
N ALA A 10 21.55 2.43 -0.16
CA ALA A 10 22.02 2.83 -1.48
C ALA A 10 21.88 1.74 -2.55
N SER A 11 21.76 0.47 -2.13
CA SER A 11 21.50 -0.68 -2.98
C SER A 11 20.04 -0.78 -3.44
N ALA A 12 19.07 -0.18 -2.74
CA ALA A 12 17.66 -0.29 -3.08
C ALA A 12 17.33 0.37 -4.43
N GLY A 13 17.92 1.51 -4.76
CA GLY A 13 17.70 2.19 -6.03
C GLY A 13 18.09 1.35 -7.24
N PHE A 14 19.20 0.63 -7.16
CA PHE A 14 19.65 -0.27 -8.24
C PHE A 14 18.89 -1.62 -8.22
N ALA A 15 18.56 -2.14 -7.04
CA ALA A 15 17.87 -3.42 -6.91
C ALA A 15 16.42 -3.39 -7.37
N LEU A 16 15.74 -2.25 -7.21
CA LEU A 16 14.34 -2.09 -7.61
C LEU A 16 14.17 -1.97 -9.13
N GLY A 17 15.19 -1.49 -9.86
CA GLY A 17 15.06 -1.19 -11.28
C GLY A 17 13.88 -0.25 -11.60
N GLY A 18 13.69 0.08 -12.88
CA GLY A 18 12.53 0.83 -13.35
C GLY A 18 12.30 2.19 -12.67
N PRO A 19 11.06 2.73 -12.77
CA PRO A 19 10.72 4.05 -12.23
C PRO A 19 10.89 4.19 -10.73
N LEU A 20 10.52 3.16 -9.94
CA LEU A 20 10.68 3.18 -8.48
C LEU A 20 12.15 3.25 -8.08
N GLY A 21 13.02 2.45 -8.73
CA GLY A 21 14.46 2.48 -8.48
C GLY A 21 15.10 3.80 -8.85
N ALA A 22 14.70 4.39 -9.96
CA ALA A 22 15.20 5.71 -10.40
C ALA A 22 14.83 6.81 -9.40
N LEU A 23 13.61 6.80 -8.87
CA LEU A 23 13.15 7.80 -7.88
C LEU A 23 13.89 7.66 -6.55
N VAL A 24 14.02 6.43 -6.03
CA VAL A 24 14.79 6.17 -4.80
C VAL A 24 16.25 6.53 -4.98
N GLY A 25 16.84 6.20 -6.13
CA GLY A 25 18.21 6.57 -6.47
C GLY A 25 18.43 8.09 -6.51
N ALA A 26 17.48 8.83 -7.09
CA ALA A 26 17.55 10.30 -7.12
C ALA A 26 17.41 10.92 -5.72
N ALA A 27 16.50 10.40 -4.89
CA ALA A 27 16.35 10.85 -3.51
C ALA A 27 17.58 10.53 -2.65
N ALA A 28 18.15 9.32 -2.80
CA ALA A 28 19.37 8.90 -2.10
C ALA A 28 20.61 9.69 -2.56
N GLY A 29 20.72 9.99 -3.85
CA GLY A 29 21.86 10.76 -4.40
C GLY A 29 22.00 12.14 -3.76
N HIS A 30 20.91 12.80 -3.44
CA HIS A 30 20.92 14.07 -2.72
C HIS A 30 21.44 13.94 -1.27
N TYR A 31 21.13 12.81 -0.63
CA TYR A 31 21.62 12.50 0.73
C TYR A 31 23.10 12.06 0.74
N ILE A 32 23.50 11.24 -0.24
CA ILE A 32 24.91 10.77 -0.36
C ILE A 32 25.84 11.94 -0.64
N ALA A 33 25.45 12.93 -1.44
CA ALA A 33 26.25 14.14 -1.65
C ALA A 33 26.47 14.93 -0.34
N LYS A 34 25.47 14.96 0.55
CA LYS A 34 25.55 15.63 1.85
C LYS A 34 26.37 14.82 2.87
N PHE A 35 26.33 13.48 2.80
CA PHE A 35 27.15 12.60 3.65
C PHE A 35 28.61 12.48 3.17
N ARG A 36 28.87 12.51 1.85
CA ARG A 36 30.23 12.50 1.29
C ARG A 36 31.04 13.74 1.65
N ALA A 37 30.37 14.86 1.92
CA ALA A 37 31.04 16.04 2.45
C ALA A 37 31.59 15.85 3.88
N ASN A 38 31.05 14.86 4.64
CA ASN A 38 31.45 14.58 6.02
C ASN A 38 32.17 13.24 6.23
N ALA A 39 32.34 12.41 5.21
CA ALA A 39 32.94 11.07 5.34
C ALA A 39 33.92 10.77 4.20
N LEU A 40 35.03 11.51 4.17
CA LEU A 40 36.24 11.07 3.48
C LEU A 40 37.01 10.11 4.41
N SER A 41 36.58 8.86 4.49
CA SER A 41 37.43 7.70 4.82
C SER A 41 36.55 6.47 5.18
N SER A 42 36.29 5.64 4.19
CA SER A 42 36.41 4.16 4.28
C SER A 42 35.93 3.54 2.97
N GLU A 43 36.90 2.97 2.28
CA GLU A 43 36.71 2.06 1.16
C GLU A 43 36.00 0.80 1.67
N GLY A 44 34.97 0.40 0.97
CA GLY A 44 34.24 -0.83 1.22
C GLY A 44 33.27 -1.06 0.06
N SER A 45 33.82 -1.52 -1.06
CA SER A 45 33.04 -1.96 -2.23
C SER A 45 32.47 -3.34 -1.94
N ASP A 46 31.30 -3.41 -1.34
CA ASP A 46 30.48 -4.62 -1.37
C ASP A 46 29.42 -4.46 -2.45
N ASN A 47 29.75 -4.94 -3.63
CA ASN A 47 28.83 -5.32 -4.68
C ASN A 47 27.97 -6.51 -4.17
N ALA A 48 27.01 -6.23 -3.30
CA ALA A 48 25.93 -7.16 -3.01
C ALA A 48 24.99 -7.17 -4.23
N SER A 49 25.28 -8.04 -5.16
CA SER A 49 24.35 -8.47 -6.20
C SER A 49 23.11 -9.02 -5.47
N PHE A 50 22.03 -8.25 -5.45
CA PHE A 50 20.70 -8.79 -5.14
C PHE A 50 20.33 -9.71 -6.32
N ALA A 51 20.92 -10.90 -6.35
CA ALA A 51 20.53 -11.97 -7.22
C ALA A 51 19.18 -12.51 -6.73
N GLY A 52 18.10 -12.02 -7.33
CA GLY A 52 16.77 -12.51 -7.12
C GLY A 52 15.72 -11.41 -7.07
N GLU A 53 15.29 -10.92 -8.25
CA GLU A 53 14.10 -10.06 -8.41
C GLU A 53 12.82 -10.67 -7.77
N ASN A 54 12.90 -11.90 -7.27
CA ASN A 54 11.83 -12.67 -6.62
C ASN A 54 12.03 -12.90 -5.11
N SER A 55 13.01 -12.27 -4.45
CA SER A 55 13.15 -12.45 -3.02
C SER A 55 12.00 -11.74 -2.28
N GLN A 56 11.49 -12.36 -1.23
CA GLN A 56 10.45 -11.77 -0.36
C GLN A 56 10.88 -10.38 0.12
N GLU A 57 12.15 -10.20 0.46
CA GLU A 57 12.69 -8.90 0.89
C GLU A 57 12.62 -7.83 -0.21
N ALA A 58 12.96 -8.17 -1.46
CA ALA A 58 12.83 -7.23 -2.57
C ALA A 58 11.37 -6.80 -2.77
N ARG A 59 10.43 -7.73 -2.72
CA ARG A 59 8.98 -7.42 -2.79
C ARG A 59 8.53 -6.50 -1.66
N GLN A 60 9.00 -6.72 -0.43
CA GLN A 60 8.68 -5.86 0.72
C GLN A 60 9.20 -4.43 0.51
N VAL A 61 10.42 -4.27 0.00
CA VAL A 61 11.01 -2.97 -0.31
C VAL A 61 10.22 -2.27 -1.43
N VAL A 62 9.86 -3.00 -2.49
CA VAL A 62 9.03 -2.45 -3.58
C VAL A 62 7.67 -2.00 -3.05
N PHE A 63 7.01 -2.83 -2.24
CA PHE A 63 5.73 -2.48 -1.63
C PHE A 63 5.82 -1.18 -0.83
N ALA A 64 6.78 -1.10 0.09
CA ALA A 64 6.97 0.08 0.94
C ALA A 64 7.30 1.33 0.12
N THR A 65 8.19 1.22 -0.87
CA THR A 65 8.55 2.33 -1.77
C THR A 65 7.34 2.78 -2.59
N ALA A 66 6.61 1.83 -3.17
CA ALA A 66 5.42 2.11 -3.96
C ALA A 66 4.37 2.87 -3.15
N LEU A 67 4.18 2.45 -1.91
CA LEU A 67 3.24 3.08 -1.01
C LEU A 67 3.63 4.54 -0.73
N VAL A 68 4.91 4.82 -0.46
CA VAL A 68 5.40 6.20 -0.29
C VAL A 68 5.14 7.04 -1.53
N VAL A 69 5.51 6.51 -2.71
CA VAL A 69 5.39 7.24 -3.99
C VAL A 69 3.94 7.47 -4.36
N LEU A 70 3.10 6.44 -4.31
CA LEU A 70 1.68 6.56 -4.66
C LEU A 70 0.92 7.43 -3.67
N SER A 71 1.28 7.41 -2.37
CA SER A 71 0.70 8.32 -1.38
C SER A 71 1.08 9.78 -1.64
N ALA A 72 2.32 10.04 -2.01
CA ALA A 72 2.78 11.39 -2.34
C ALA A 72 2.09 11.94 -3.60
N LYS A 73 1.85 11.07 -4.60
CA LYS A 73 1.11 11.41 -5.82
C LYS A 73 -0.37 11.63 -5.54
N LEU A 74 -0.97 10.80 -4.66
CA LEU A 74 -2.36 10.96 -4.20
C LEU A 74 -2.56 12.30 -3.52
N ALA A 75 -1.74 12.61 -2.51
CA ALA A 75 -1.78 13.86 -1.77
C ALA A 75 -1.56 15.11 -2.65
N LYS A 76 -1.05 14.94 -3.86
CA LYS A 76 -0.90 16.01 -4.86
C LYS A 76 -2.07 16.09 -5.84
N ALA A 77 -2.95 15.09 -5.87
CA ALA A 77 -4.01 14.99 -6.88
C ALA A 77 -5.03 16.14 -6.81
N ASP A 78 -5.29 16.67 -5.62
CA ASP A 78 -6.12 17.87 -5.40
C ASP A 78 -5.31 19.18 -5.40
N GLY A 79 -3.98 19.09 -5.44
CA GLY A 79 -3.03 20.21 -5.49
C GLY A 79 -2.48 20.66 -4.13
N VAL A 80 -3.06 20.22 -3.02
CA VAL A 80 -2.69 20.63 -1.65
C VAL A 80 -2.39 19.41 -0.79
N VAL A 81 -1.18 19.33 -0.26
CA VAL A 81 -0.82 18.28 0.71
C VAL A 81 -1.14 18.77 2.12
N SER A 82 -2.14 18.19 2.76
CA SER A 82 -2.54 18.57 4.10
C SER A 82 -1.56 18.06 5.18
N ARG A 83 -1.56 18.71 6.34
CA ARG A 83 -0.78 18.21 7.49
C ARG A 83 -1.33 16.89 8.01
N GLU A 84 -2.63 16.72 7.93
CA GLU A 84 -3.40 15.56 8.36
C GLU A 84 -2.99 14.33 7.55
N GLU A 85 -2.89 14.44 6.23
CA GLU A 85 -2.39 13.37 5.35
C GLU A 85 -0.95 12.95 5.70
N VAL A 86 -0.07 13.92 5.95
CA VAL A 86 1.33 13.63 6.36
C VAL A 86 1.39 12.94 7.72
N VAL A 87 0.56 13.34 8.68
CA VAL A 87 0.48 12.69 10.00
C VAL A 87 -0.09 11.29 9.85
N LYS A 88 -1.18 11.14 9.10
CA LYS A 88 -1.81 9.85 8.85
C LYS A 88 -0.85 8.89 8.14
N PHE A 89 -0.16 9.37 7.11
CA PHE A 89 0.90 8.62 6.44
C PHE A 89 1.93 8.05 7.43
N LYS A 90 2.49 8.90 8.32
CA LYS A 90 3.46 8.45 9.31
C LYS A 90 2.89 7.43 10.29
N THR A 91 1.63 7.57 10.67
CA THR A 91 0.94 6.69 11.62
C THR A 91 0.63 5.34 10.99
N ILE A 92 0.03 5.33 9.78
CA ILE A 92 -0.33 4.10 9.05
C ILE A 92 0.92 3.25 8.82
N PHE A 93 2.03 3.89 8.48
CA PHE A 93 3.24 3.19 8.05
C PHE A 93 4.24 2.91 9.17
N ASN A 94 3.91 3.31 10.39
CA ASN A 94 4.75 3.07 11.58
C ASN A 94 6.24 3.33 11.32
N ILE A 95 6.54 4.50 10.69
CA ILE A 95 7.89 4.84 10.26
C ILE A 95 8.75 5.16 11.48
N PRO A 96 9.88 4.46 11.70
CA PRO A 96 10.80 4.77 12.78
C PRO A 96 11.29 6.22 12.72
N LYS A 97 11.43 6.87 13.90
CA LYS A 97 11.89 8.27 13.95
C LYS A 97 13.20 8.52 13.21
N SER A 98 14.12 7.55 13.25
CA SER A 98 15.42 7.60 12.55
C SER A 98 15.28 7.64 11.02
N GLU A 99 14.15 7.17 10.46
CA GLU A 99 13.97 6.97 9.02
C GLU A 99 13.00 8.00 8.41
N ILE A 100 12.30 8.78 9.25
CA ILE A 100 11.31 9.79 8.80
C ILE A 100 11.91 10.78 7.80
N SER A 101 13.14 11.26 8.04
CA SER A 101 13.79 12.24 7.17
C SER A 101 14.02 11.71 5.76
N SER A 102 14.44 10.46 5.68
CA SER A 102 14.79 9.81 4.42
C SER A 102 13.56 9.34 3.64
N VAL A 103 12.55 8.80 4.33
CA VAL A 103 11.23 8.52 3.71
C VAL A 103 10.59 9.82 3.23
N GLY A 104 10.73 10.90 4.02
CA GLY A 104 10.28 12.23 3.65
C GLY A 104 10.92 12.73 2.35
N ALA A 105 12.22 12.48 2.13
CA ALA A 105 12.90 12.87 0.89
C ALA A 105 12.32 12.16 -0.35
N ILE A 106 11.96 10.87 -0.23
CA ILE A 106 11.30 10.12 -1.31
C ILE A 106 9.90 10.70 -1.56
N PHE A 107 9.15 10.95 -0.49
CA PHE A 107 7.83 11.56 -0.56
C PHE A 107 7.87 12.93 -1.22
N ASP A 108 8.80 13.81 -0.79
CA ASP A 108 8.97 15.14 -1.34
C ASP A 108 9.34 15.11 -2.82
N LYS A 109 10.20 14.19 -3.22
CA LYS A 109 10.56 14.01 -4.63
C LYS A 109 9.39 13.50 -5.46
N ALA A 110 8.60 12.58 -4.92
CA ALA A 110 7.44 12.03 -5.62
C ALA A 110 6.32 13.05 -5.78
N LYS A 111 6.09 13.95 -4.80
CA LYS A 111 5.03 14.96 -4.85
C LYS A 111 5.31 16.17 -5.74
N GLU A 112 6.51 16.30 -6.34
CA GLU A 112 6.83 17.42 -7.24
C GLU A 112 5.77 17.56 -8.35
N THR A 113 5.23 16.43 -8.81
CA THR A 113 4.12 16.38 -9.78
C THR A 113 3.09 15.34 -9.38
N ALA A 114 1.80 15.59 -9.65
CA ALA A 114 0.76 14.57 -9.54
C ALA A 114 0.80 13.60 -10.72
N ASP A 115 1.25 14.07 -11.87
CA ASP A 115 1.36 13.29 -13.11
C ASP A 115 2.45 12.22 -13.01
N GLY A 116 2.33 11.20 -13.85
CA GLY A 116 3.35 10.16 -13.99
C GLY A 116 3.35 9.17 -12.82
N PHE A 117 2.20 8.89 -12.19
CA PHE A 117 2.08 7.79 -11.21
C PHE A 117 1.94 6.43 -11.89
N GLU A 118 1.49 6.40 -13.14
CA GLU A 118 1.19 5.20 -13.90
C GLU A 118 2.39 4.26 -14.00
N PRO A 119 3.62 4.69 -14.36
CA PRO A 119 4.77 3.80 -14.44
C PRO A 119 5.11 3.13 -13.10
N TYR A 120 4.89 3.83 -11.99
CA TYR A 120 5.09 3.27 -10.65
C TYR A 120 4.03 2.22 -10.32
N ALA A 121 2.77 2.52 -10.62
CA ALA A 121 1.66 1.58 -10.43
C ALA A 121 1.81 0.34 -11.32
N GLU A 122 2.22 0.49 -12.57
CA GLU A 122 2.48 -0.60 -13.50
C GLU A 122 3.60 -1.53 -13.01
N GLN A 123 4.71 -0.97 -12.52
CA GLN A 123 5.81 -1.77 -11.96
C GLN A 123 5.34 -2.60 -10.75
N VAL A 124 4.51 -2.02 -9.88
CA VAL A 124 3.91 -2.72 -8.73
C VAL A 124 2.95 -3.79 -9.20
N ALA A 125 2.07 -3.48 -10.15
CA ALA A 125 1.11 -4.44 -10.71
C ALA A 125 1.81 -5.67 -11.29
N GLN A 126 2.90 -5.49 -12.05
CA GLN A 126 3.69 -6.59 -12.60
C GLN A 126 4.30 -7.47 -11.50
N LEU A 127 4.85 -6.88 -10.45
CA LEU A 127 5.50 -7.63 -9.38
C LEU A 127 4.52 -8.44 -8.53
N PHE A 128 3.31 -7.92 -8.34
CA PHE A 128 2.27 -8.53 -7.50
C PHE A 128 1.11 -9.13 -8.30
N GLN A 129 1.25 -9.34 -9.61
CA GLN A 129 0.18 -9.87 -10.48
C GLN A 129 -0.40 -11.20 -9.99
N SER A 130 0.42 -12.07 -9.38
CA SER A 130 -0.01 -13.35 -8.81
C SER A 130 -0.66 -13.24 -7.40
N THR A 131 -0.68 -12.05 -6.82
CA THR A 131 -1.11 -11.82 -5.45
C THR A 131 -2.00 -10.57 -5.31
N PRO A 132 -3.20 -10.58 -5.97
CA PRO A 132 -4.07 -9.40 -6.00
C PRO A 132 -4.45 -8.88 -4.61
N ALA A 133 -4.54 -9.74 -3.60
CA ALA A 133 -4.83 -9.32 -2.23
C ALA A 133 -3.78 -8.35 -1.65
N VAL A 134 -2.50 -8.43 -2.08
CA VAL A 134 -1.47 -7.46 -1.70
C VAL A 134 -1.78 -6.09 -2.32
N LEU A 135 -2.17 -6.07 -3.59
CA LEU A 135 -2.56 -4.84 -4.31
C LEU A 135 -3.83 -4.22 -3.72
N GLU A 136 -4.81 -5.04 -3.32
CA GLU A 136 -6.00 -4.56 -2.61
C GLU A 136 -5.66 -3.89 -1.28
N ASN A 137 -4.71 -4.43 -0.51
CA ASN A 137 -4.26 -3.82 0.74
C ASN A 137 -3.53 -2.50 0.48
N LEU A 138 -2.77 -2.40 -0.61
CA LEU A 138 -2.13 -1.15 -1.02
C LEU A 138 -3.18 -0.07 -1.34
N VAL A 139 -4.20 -0.41 -2.13
CA VAL A 139 -5.31 0.52 -2.43
C VAL A 139 -6.06 0.92 -1.16
N GLY A 140 -6.31 -0.04 -0.25
CA GLY A 140 -6.93 0.25 1.05
C GLY A 140 -6.13 1.25 1.88
N ALA A 141 -4.80 1.09 1.93
CA ALA A 141 -3.92 2.03 2.64
C ALA A 141 -3.95 3.45 1.99
N LEU A 142 -4.04 3.53 0.66
CA LEU A 142 -4.21 4.81 -0.04
C LEU A 142 -5.57 5.46 0.28
N PHE A 143 -6.66 4.68 0.38
CA PHE A 143 -7.96 5.20 0.84
C PHE A 143 -7.91 5.75 2.26
N GLU A 144 -7.17 5.11 3.17
CA GLU A 144 -7.00 5.63 4.54
C GLU A 144 -6.30 6.98 4.57
N ILE A 145 -5.33 7.19 3.67
CA ILE A 145 -4.65 8.48 3.55
C ILE A 145 -5.61 9.52 2.99
N ALA A 146 -6.29 9.21 1.88
CA ALA A 146 -7.27 10.09 1.26
C ALA A 146 -8.38 10.51 2.24
N LYS A 147 -8.80 9.61 3.15
CA LYS A 147 -9.84 9.91 4.15
C LYS A 147 -9.29 10.62 5.41
N SER A 148 -8.04 11.04 5.44
CA SER A 148 -7.42 11.58 6.65
C SER A 148 -8.06 12.88 7.14
N ASP A 149 -8.64 13.67 6.27
CA ASP A 149 -9.36 14.92 6.55
C ASP A 149 -10.88 14.74 6.72
N GLY A 150 -11.37 13.47 6.64
CA GLY A 150 -12.77 13.09 6.88
C GLY A 150 -13.49 12.53 5.67
N TRP A 151 -13.15 12.94 4.47
CA TRP A 151 -13.76 12.45 3.22
C TRP A 151 -12.71 12.27 2.11
N VAL A 152 -13.06 11.48 1.11
CA VAL A 152 -12.22 11.29 -0.08
C VAL A 152 -12.68 12.26 -1.16
N HIS A 153 -11.82 13.17 -1.56
CA HIS A 153 -12.12 14.15 -2.61
C HIS A 153 -12.31 13.48 -3.98
N GLU A 154 -13.05 14.12 -4.87
CA GLU A 154 -13.33 13.53 -6.19
C GLU A 154 -12.05 13.29 -7.02
N ALA A 155 -11.07 14.18 -6.90
CA ALA A 155 -9.78 14.01 -7.57
C ALA A 155 -9.01 12.79 -7.06
N GLU A 156 -9.01 12.56 -5.74
CA GLU A 156 -8.42 11.38 -5.11
C GLU A 156 -9.16 10.10 -5.48
N LEU A 157 -10.50 10.14 -5.50
CA LEU A 157 -11.30 8.99 -5.91
C LEU A 157 -11.01 8.59 -7.37
N ARG A 158 -10.84 9.57 -8.26
CA ARG A 158 -10.41 9.32 -9.66
C ARG A 158 -9.01 8.70 -9.70
N TYR A 159 -8.09 9.22 -8.90
CA TYR A 159 -6.73 8.69 -8.78
C TYR A 159 -6.75 7.23 -8.30
N LEU A 160 -7.44 6.94 -7.18
CA LEU A 160 -7.56 5.61 -6.60
C LEU A 160 -8.20 4.61 -7.58
N ARG A 161 -9.20 5.04 -8.36
CA ARG A 161 -9.82 4.22 -9.41
C ARG A 161 -8.83 3.90 -10.53
N ASN A 162 -8.01 4.87 -10.95
CA ASN A 162 -6.99 4.65 -11.97
C ASN A 162 -5.89 3.70 -11.48
N VAL A 163 -5.39 3.87 -10.25
CA VAL A 163 -4.43 2.95 -9.63
C VAL A 163 -5.01 1.53 -9.58
N SER A 164 -6.26 1.38 -9.11
CA SER A 164 -6.93 0.08 -9.04
C SER A 164 -7.04 -0.59 -10.42
N ARG A 165 -7.37 0.19 -11.45
CA ARG A 165 -7.44 -0.32 -12.83
C ARG A 165 -6.08 -0.80 -13.33
N ILE A 166 -4.99 -0.06 -13.05
CA ILE A 166 -3.62 -0.47 -13.41
C ILE A 166 -3.23 -1.74 -12.64
N PHE A 167 -3.67 -1.88 -11.39
CA PHE A 167 -3.46 -3.09 -10.58
C PHE A 167 -4.27 -4.30 -11.06
N GLY A 168 -5.12 -4.15 -12.09
CA GLY A 168 -5.97 -5.23 -12.59
C GLY A 168 -7.12 -5.60 -11.66
N LEU A 169 -7.45 -4.74 -10.70
CA LEU A 169 -8.60 -4.93 -9.83
C LEU A 169 -9.88 -4.52 -10.58
N ASP A 170 -10.86 -5.41 -10.60
CA ASP A 170 -12.13 -5.15 -11.25
C ASP A 170 -12.97 -4.10 -10.50
N SER A 171 -14.04 -3.63 -11.15
CA SER A 171 -14.92 -2.61 -10.58
C SER A 171 -15.65 -3.07 -9.30
N GLY A 172 -15.96 -4.36 -9.18
CA GLY A 172 -16.55 -4.94 -7.98
C GLY A 172 -15.59 -4.92 -6.79
N THR A 173 -14.34 -5.31 -7.02
CA THR A 173 -13.27 -5.24 -6.03
C THR A 173 -13.00 -3.79 -5.60
N PHE A 174 -12.95 -2.84 -6.55
CA PHE A 174 -12.81 -1.43 -6.21
C PHE A 174 -13.99 -0.91 -5.37
N ALA A 175 -15.23 -1.24 -5.76
CA ALA A 175 -16.43 -0.86 -5.01
C ALA A 175 -16.41 -1.44 -3.58
N ARG A 176 -16.00 -2.72 -3.44
CA ARG A 176 -15.84 -3.38 -2.14
C ARG A 176 -14.79 -2.69 -1.25
N ILE A 177 -13.66 -2.27 -1.82
CA ILE A 177 -12.64 -1.53 -1.06
C ILE A 177 -13.19 -0.16 -0.69
N SER A 178 -13.73 0.58 -1.65
CA SER A 178 -14.27 1.92 -1.46
C SER A 178 -15.36 1.97 -0.38
N SER A 179 -16.28 0.98 -0.35
CA SER A 179 -17.36 0.93 0.62
C SER A 179 -16.88 0.84 2.08
N GLN A 180 -15.67 0.35 2.33
CA GLN A 180 -15.08 0.27 3.67
C GLN A 180 -14.63 1.65 4.19
N TYR A 181 -14.47 2.62 3.29
CA TYR A 181 -13.98 3.96 3.61
C TYR A 181 -15.02 5.06 3.36
N ALA A 182 -16.15 4.72 2.73
CA ALA A 182 -17.18 5.68 2.32
C ALA A 182 -18.26 6.04 3.35
N PRO A 183 -18.52 5.31 4.45
CA PRO A 183 -19.66 5.65 5.29
C PRO A 183 -19.43 6.99 6.00
N GLU A 184 -20.31 7.94 5.71
CA GLU A 184 -20.37 9.22 6.43
C GLU A 184 -20.88 9.01 7.85
N ASP A 185 -21.77 8.03 8.05
CA ASP A 185 -22.39 7.68 9.35
C ASP A 185 -22.54 6.15 9.49
N GLY A 186 -21.60 5.49 10.15
CA GLY A 186 -21.81 4.14 10.57
C GLY A 186 -20.76 3.12 10.13
N GLU A 187 -21.01 1.86 10.50
CA GLU A 187 -20.18 0.73 10.10
C GLU A 187 -20.41 0.38 8.61
N PRO A 188 -19.36 -0.09 7.91
CA PRO A 188 -19.51 -0.55 6.53
C PRO A 188 -20.59 -1.64 6.40
N ASP A 189 -21.38 -1.58 5.32
CA ASP A 189 -22.37 -2.63 5.04
C ASP A 189 -21.69 -4.00 4.92
N PRO A 190 -22.12 -5.02 5.70
CA PRO A 190 -21.49 -6.33 5.70
C PRO A 190 -21.48 -7.03 4.34
N HIS A 191 -22.53 -6.85 3.52
CA HIS A 191 -22.59 -7.44 2.18
C HIS A 191 -21.57 -6.79 1.26
N SER A 192 -21.42 -5.48 1.31
CA SER A 192 -20.41 -4.73 0.56
C SER A 192 -18.99 -5.11 0.96
N VAL A 193 -18.72 -5.33 2.25
CA VAL A 193 -17.40 -5.78 2.75
C VAL A 193 -17.01 -7.13 2.16
N LEU A 194 -17.97 -8.08 2.06
CA LEU A 194 -17.72 -9.39 1.47
C LEU A 194 -17.78 -9.37 -0.07
N GLY A 195 -18.30 -8.29 -0.67
CA GLY A 195 -18.50 -8.19 -2.12
C GLY A 195 -19.56 -9.16 -2.61
N VAL A 196 -20.67 -9.28 -1.86
CA VAL A 196 -21.83 -10.11 -2.17
C VAL A 196 -23.09 -9.27 -2.16
N SER A 197 -24.15 -9.77 -2.79
CA SER A 197 -25.48 -9.17 -2.75
C SER A 197 -26.27 -9.71 -1.56
N SER A 198 -27.30 -8.98 -1.12
CA SER A 198 -28.18 -9.39 0.00
C SER A 198 -28.98 -10.68 -0.29
N ASP A 199 -29.15 -11.03 -1.56
CA ASP A 199 -29.83 -12.25 -2.03
C ASP A 199 -28.87 -13.40 -2.36
N THR A 200 -27.54 -13.21 -2.16
CA THR A 200 -26.55 -14.26 -2.39
C THR A 200 -26.89 -15.53 -1.58
N PRO A 201 -26.96 -16.72 -2.21
CA PRO A 201 -27.21 -17.96 -1.50
C PRO A 201 -26.16 -18.26 -0.42
N ASP A 202 -26.58 -18.87 0.70
CA ASP A 202 -25.73 -19.12 1.87
C ASP A 202 -24.46 -19.93 1.53
N GLN A 203 -24.57 -20.89 0.60
CA GLN A 203 -23.42 -21.67 0.17
C GLN A 203 -22.39 -20.78 -0.55
N GLN A 204 -22.83 -19.85 -1.39
CA GLN A 204 -21.95 -18.91 -2.09
C GLN A 204 -21.37 -17.88 -1.11
N LEU A 205 -22.19 -17.37 -0.17
CA LEU A 205 -21.72 -16.50 0.90
C LEU A 205 -20.58 -17.15 1.69
N LYS A 206 -20.76 -18.40 2.12
CA LYS A 206 -19.75 -19.16 2.86
C LYS A 206 -18.50 -19.42 2.03
N ALA A 207 -18.64 -19.70 0.74
CA ALA A 207 -17.51 -19.88 -0.17
C ALA A 207 -16.72 -18.58 -0.31
N ARG A 208 -17.41 -17.45 -0.52
CA ARG A 208 -16.79 -16.13 -0.64
C ARG A 208 -16.07 -15.70 0.62
N TYR A 209 -16.69 -15.89 1.78
CA TYR A 209 -16.05 -15.64 3.08
C TYR A 209 -14.73 -16.42 3.22
N ARG A 210 -14.75 -17.73 2.96
CA ARG A 210 -13.54 -18.57 3.05
C ARG A 210 -12.44 -18.11 2.09
N GLU A 211 -12.81 -17.74 0.88
CA GLU A 211 -11.89 -17.19 -0.10
C GLU A 211 -11.20 -15.93 0.43
N LEU A 212 -11.97 -14.97 0.93
CA LEU A 212 -11.45 -13.71 1.48
C LEU A 212 -10.55 -13.94 2.69
N VAL A 213 -10.93 -14.83 3.62
CA VAL A 213 -10.10 -15.18 4.78
C VAL A 213 -8.75 -15.74 4.33
N VAL A 214 -8.74 -16.66 3.36
CA VAL A 214 -7.50 -17.25 2.85
C VAL A 214 -6.66 -16.22 2.09
N GLN A 215 -7.28 -15.34 1.30
CA GLN A 215 -6.57 -14.33 0.52
C GLN A 215 -5.96 -13.24 1.39
N HIS A 216 -6.68 -12.79 2.42
CA HIS A 216 -6.28 -11.68 3.30
C HIS A 216 -5.64 -12.14 4.61
N HIS A 217 -5.28 -13.43 4.74
CA HIS A 217 -4.57 -13.89 5.93
C HIS A 217 -3.20 -13.19 6.05
N PRO A 218 -2.86 -12.60 7.21
CA PRO A 218 -1.62 -11.86 7.40
C PRO A 218 -0.37 -12.62 6.98
N ASP A 219 -0.27 -13.90 7.39
CA ASP A 219 0.90 -14.72 7.05
C ASP A 219 1.07 -14.90 5.54
N LYS A 220 -0.06 -15.08 4.82
CA LYS A 220 -0.03 -15.18 3.36
C LYS A 220 0.38 -13.87 2.69
N LEU A 221 -0.12 -12.75 3.19
CA LEU A 221 0.26 -11.44 2.66
C LEU A 221 1.75 -11.16 2.87
N ILE A 222 2.29 -11.48 4.07
CA ILE A 222 3.72 -11.33 4.35
C ILE A 222 4.55 -12.24 3.46
N ALA A 223 4.17 -13.52 3.33
CA ALA A 223 4.86 -14.47 2.44
C ALA A 223 4.89 -14.00 0.99
N ASN A 224 3.89 -13.23 0.58
CA ASN A 224 3.78 -12.65 -0.76
C ASN A 224 4.38 -11.24 -0.92
N GLY A 225 5.09 -10.75 0.10
CA GLY A 225 5.87 -9.51 0.00
C GLY A 225 5.25 -8.28 0.66
N MET A 226 4.18 -8.44 1.44
CA MET A 226 3.73 -7.36 2.32
C MET A 226 4.72 -7.23 3.51
N PRO A 227 5.21 -6.03 3.84
CA PRO A 227 6.10 -5.87 4.97
C PRO A 227 5.41 -6.19 6.30
N PRO A 228 6.14 -6.75 7.30
CA PRO A 228 5.59 -7.07 8.62
C PRO A 228 4.99 -5.87 9.35
N GLU A 229 5.47 -4.66 9.07
CA GLU A 229 4.97 -3.41 9.62
C GLU A 229 3.48 -3.16 9.29
N PHE A 230 2.95 -3.85 8.26
CA PHE A 230 1.55 -3.77 7.82
C PHE A 230 0.65 -4.88 8.37
N VAL A 231 1.19 -5.78 9.21
CA VAL A 231 0.43 -6.89 9.81
C VAL A 231 -0.81 -6.42 10.56
N GLN A 232 -0.69 -5.31 11.28
CA GLN A 232 -1.84 -4.76 12.01
C GLN A 232 -2.99 -4.42 11.05
N LYS A 233 -2.71 -3.80 9.91
CA LYS A 233 -3.73 -3.47 8.89
C LYS A 233 -4.36 -4.72 8.27
N ALA A 234 -3.57 -5.75 8.03
CA ALA A 234 -4.08 -7.03 7.57
C ALA A 234 -5.00 -7.69 8.61
N ASN A 235 -4.65 -7.62 9.88
CA ASN A 235 -5.49 -8.12 10.98
C ASN A 235 -6.81 -7.33 11.10
N GLU A 236 -6.76 -6.01 11.01
CA GLU A 236 -7.96 -5.15 11.03
C GLU A 236 -8.91 -5.50 9.86
N LYS A 237 -8.37 -5.68 8.65
CA LYS A 237 -9.14 -6.10 7.48
C LYS A 237 -9.75 -7.50 7.65
N LEU A 238 -8.98 -8.45 8.16
CA LEU A 238 -9.47 -9.80 8.42
C LEU A 238 -10.56 -9.80 9.50
N ALA A 239 -10.41 -9.01 10.55
CA ALA A 239 -11.43 -8.84 11.59
C ALA A 239 -12.74 -8.24 11.02
N LEU A 240 -12.63 -7.27 10.11
CA LEU A 240 -13.78 -6.69 9.42
C LEU A 240 -14.49 -7.74 8.53
N ILE A 241 -13.74 -8.57 7.80
CA ILE A 241 -14.30 -9.68 7.01
C ILE A 241 -15.05 -10.66 7.92
N ASN A 242 -14.45 -11.07 9.04
CA ASN A 242 -15.06 -12.00 9.98
C ASN A 242 -16.34 -11.43 10.60
N SER A 243 -16.28 -10.20 11.13
CA SER A 243 -17.45 -9.56 11.75
C SER A 243 -18.58 -9.34 10.77
N SER A 244 -18.27 -9.03 9.51
CA SER A 244 -19.27 -8.87 8.45
C SER A 244 -19.98 -10.20 8.13
N TYR A 245 -19.22 -11.30 8.04
CA TYR A 245 -19.82 -12.63 7.86
C TYR A 245 -20.71 -13.02 9.03
N ASP A 246 -20.25 -12.81 10.28
CA ASP A 246 -21.03 -13.13 11.49
C ASP A 246 -22.32 -12.32 11.56
N LYS A 247 -22.29 -11.02 11.19
CA LYS A 247 -23.48 -10.17 11.12
C LYS A 247 -24.52 -10.71 10.11
N ILE A 248 -24.07 -11.10 8.91
CA ILE A 248 -24.98 -11.67 7.89
C ILE A 248 -25.54 -13.02 8.37
N CYS A 249 -24.72 -13.89 8.97
CA CYS A 249 -25.17 -15.15 9.52
C CYS A 249 -26.24 -14.95 10.61
N ALA A 250 -26.03 -13.99 11.51
CA ALA A 250 -27.00 -13.65 12.56
C ALA A 250 -28.33 -13.13 11.97
N GLN A 251 -28.27 -12.24 10.96
CA GLN A 251 -29.47 -11.72 10.27
C GLN A 251 -30.28 -12.83 9.57
N ARG A 252 -29.58 -13.84 9.01
CA ARG A 252 -30.20 -14.94 8.26
C ARG A 252 -30.48 -16.19 9.10
N ASN A 253 -30.14 -16.18 10.41
CA ASN A 253 -30.19 -17.35 11.29
C ASN A 253 -29.43 -18.58 10.77
N ILE A 254 -28.28 -18.35 10.09
CA ILE A 254 -27.38 -19.41 9.63
C ILE A 254 -26.46 -19.84 10.78
N LYS A 255 -26.33 -21.16 10.98
CA LYS A 255 -25.42 -21.78 11.97
C LYS A 255 -24.11 -22.18 11.31
#